data_3cecb3f8ac5de9428803c0899c747c96
#
_entry.id   3cecb3f8ac5de9428803c0899c747c96
#
_cell.length_a   1.000
_cell.length_b   1.000
_cell.length_c   1.000
_cell.angle_alpha   90.00
_cell.angle_beta   90.00
_cell.angle_gamma   90.00
#
_symmetry.space_group_name_H-M   'P 1'
#
loop_
_entity.id
_entity.type
_entity.pdbx_description
1 polymer ?
#
loop_
_entity_poly.entity_id
_entity_poly.type
_entity_poly.pdbx_seq_one_letter_code
_entity_poly.pdbx_strand_id
1 'polypeptide(L)'
;MATHPRARIEIARAQLLHHLVKPEVLCIDELGYLPIDKFGADCLFQIISHRYERGATLITTNRVFKQWANIFNNDAVLTSALLDRLLHHAETVRIDGKSYRSKDQIDI
;
A
#
# COMPACT_ATOMS: atom_id res chain seq x y z
N MET A 1 7.97 5.48 34.33
CA MET A 1 9.18 5.05 33.63
C MET A 1 9.10 5.44 32.15
N ALA A 2 10.10 6.09 31.60
CA ALA A 2 10.06 6.51 30.20
C ALA A 2 10.21 5.28 29.27
N THR A 3 9.32 5.14 28.30
CA THR A 3 9.39 4.06 27.34
C THR A 3 10.49 4.39 26.30
N HIS A 4 11.30 3.41 25.96
CA HIS A 4 12.32 3.57 24.93
C HIS A 4 11.64 3.97 23.60
N PRO A 5 12.22 4.91 22.81
CA PRO A 5 11.60 5.34 21.55
C PRO A 5 11.28 4.20 20.59
N ARG A 6 12.16 3.19 20.51
CA ARG A 6 11.92 2.00 19.68
C ARG A 6 10.70 1.23 20.15
N ALA A 7 10.49 1.10 21.46
CA ALA A 7 9.33 0.42 22.02
C ALA A 7 8.04 1.16 21.68
N ARG A 8 8.05 2.49 21.69
CA ARG A 8 6.89 3.31 21.30
C ARG A 8 6.54 3.10 19.83
N ILE A 9 7.55 3.05 18.96
CA ILE A 9 7.36 2.80 17.53
C ILE A 9 6.75 1.42 17.32
N GLU A 10 7.23 0.39 18.01
CA GLU A 10 6.70 -0.96 17.88
C GLU A 10 5.27 -1.07 18.38
N ILE A 11 4.90 -0.39 19.46
CA ILE A 11 3.54 -0.35 19.98
C ILE A 11 2.63 0.32 18.96
N ALA A 12 3.02 1.48 18.44
CA ALA A 12 2.24 2.21 17.44
C ALA A 12 2.04 1.38 16.18
N ARG A 13 3.08 0.68 15.74
CA ARG A 13 3.05 -0.23 14.59
C ARG A 13 2.06 -1.36 14.81
N ALA A 14 2.11 -2.00 15.97
CA ALA A 14 1.21 -3.09 16.31
C ALA A 14 -0.25 -2.64 16.33
N GLN A 15 -0.52 -1.46 16.88
CA GLN A 15 -1.86 -0.87 16.92
C GLN A 15 -2.37 -0.57 15.50
N LEU A 16 -1.53 0.00 14.65
CA LEU A 16 -1.89 0.31 13.28
C LEU A 16 -2.19 -0.97 12.50
N LEU A 17 -1.35 -1.99 12.63
CA LEU A 17 -1.57 -3.27 11.97
C LEU A 17 -2.88 -3.90 12.40
N HIS A 18 -3.15 -3.94 13.70
CA HIS A 18 -4.38 -4.48 14.24
C HIS A 18 -5.61 -3.76 13.68
N HIS A 19 -5.55 -2.45 13.58
CA HIS A 19 -6.63 -1.63 13.06
C HIS A 19 -6.90 -1.87 11.58
N LEU A 20 -5.84 -2.04 10.78
CA LEU A 20 -5.94 -2.16 9.32
C LEU A 20 -6.21 -3.57 8.83
N VAL A 21 -5.95 -4.60 9.63
CA VAL A 21 -6.24 -5.98 9.21
C VAL A 21 -7.67 -6.42 9.51
N LYS A 22 -8.39 -5.72 10.39
CA LYS A 22 -9.76 -6.06 10.79
C LYS A 22 -10.83 -5.79 9.75
N PRO A 23 -10.81 -4.67 9.00
CA PRO A 23 -11.92 -4.36 8.10
C PRO A 23 -12.13 -5.42 7.04
N GLU A 24 -13.39 -5.67 6.68
CA GLU A 24 -13.71 -6.58 5.58
C GLU A 24 -13.19 -6.05 4.26
N VAL A 25 -13.23 -4.72 4.09
CA VAL A 25 -12.71 -4.03 2.90
C VAL A 25 -11.75 -2.96 3.35
N LEU A 26 -10.54 -3.01 2.82
CA LEU A 26 -9.53 -1.98 3.03
C LEU A 26 -9.25 -1.31 1.69
N CYS A 27 -9.37 0.02 1.65
CA CYS A 27 -9.03 0.81 0.48
C CYS A 27 -7.72 1.56 0.72
N ILE A 28 -6.75 1.35 -0.15
CA ILE A 28 -5.48 2.07 -0.16
C ILE A 28 -5.46 2.90 -1.42
N ASP A 29 -5.62 4.21 -1.27
CA ASP A 29 -5.75 5.12 -2.40
C ASP A 29 -4.42 5.79 -2.74
N GLU A 30 -4.17 5.98 -4.02
CA GLU A 30 -3.01 6.69 -4.54
C GLU A 30 -1.67 6.13 -4.06
N LEU A 31 -1.55 4.81 -4.01
CA LEU A 31 -0.29 4.17 -3.64
C LEU A 31 0.80 4.52 -4.65
N GLY A 32 1.93 5.01 -4.16
CA GLY A 32 3.05 5.40 -5.02
C GLY A 32 3.06 6.86 -5.40
N TYR A 33 2.11 7.65 -4.93
CA TYR A 33 2.14 9.11 -5.10
C TYR A 33 3.38 9.70 -4.42
N LEU A 34 3.71 9.19 -3.24
CA LEU A 34 4.96 9.51 -2.55
C LEU A 34 5.72 8.22 -2.26
N PRO A 35 7.06 8.24 -2.29
CA PRO A 35 7.82 7.07 -1.93
C PRO A 35 7.62 6.72 -0.45
N ILE A 36 7.70 5.43 -0.16
CA ILE A 36 7.50 4.88 1.17
C ILE A 36 8.87 4.45 1.71
N ASP A 37 9.15 4.80 2.96
CA ASP A 37 10.39 4.41 3.61
C ASP A 37 10.35 2.93 4.01
N LYS A 38 11.45 2.44 4.57
CA LYS A 38 11.56 1.04 4.98
C LYS A 38 10.48 0.66 6.00
N PHE A 39 10.21 1.53 6.96
CA PHE A 39 9.20 1.27 7.99
C PHE A 39 7.81 1.12 7.35
N GLY A 40 7.44 2.06 6.48
CA GLY A 40 6.16 2.01 5.80
C GLY A 40 6.04 0.79 4.87
N ALA A 41 7.10 0.45 4.17
CA ALA A 41 7.13 -0.71 3.28
C ALA A 41 6.94 -2.02 4.07
N ASP A 42 7.63 -2.16 5.20
CA ASP A 42 7.48 -3.33 6.08
C ASP A 42 6.07 -3.42 6.64
N CYS A 43 5.49 -2.29 7.05
CA CYS A 43 4.11 -2.24 7.55
C CYS A 43 3.11 -2.66 6.48
N LEU A 44 3.25 -2.14 5.27
CA LEU A 44 2.35 -2.49 4.18
C LEU A 44 2.46 -3.98 3.83
N PHE A 45 3.68 -4.50 3.79
CA PHE A 45 3.91 -5.92 3.56
C PHE A 45 3.17 -6.77 4.61
N GLN A 46 3.24 -6.38 5.87
CA GLN A 46 2.55 -7.10 6.95
C GLN A 46 1.03 -7.02 6.80
N ILE A 47 0.51 -5.84 6.45
CA ILE A 47 -0.93 -5.66 6.24
C ILE A 47 -1.40 -6.58 5.11
N ILE A 48 -0.75 -6.54 3.97
CA ILE A 48 -1.11 -7.36 2.82
C ILE A 48 -1.00 -8.85 3.17
N SER A 49 0.04 -9.24 3.88
CA SER A 49 0.24 -10.64 4.28
C SER A 49 -0.85 -11.14 5.23
N HIS A 50 -1.24 -10.30 6.20
CA HIS A 50 -2.32 -10.67 7.14
C HIS A 50 -3.69 -10.69 6.49
N ARG A 51 -3.91 -9.86 5.48
CA ARG A 51 -5.18 -9.82 4.77
C ARG A 51 -5.27 -10.81 3.63
N TYR A 52 -4.18 -11.48 3.31
CA TYR A 52 -4.13 -12.47 2.24
C TYR A 52 -5.21 -13.53 2.44
N GLU A 53 -6.10 -13.65 1.46
CA GLU A 53 -7.24 -14.57 1.47
C GLU A 53 -8.25 -14.38 2.61
N ARG A 54 -8.20 -13.25 3.34
CA ARG A 54 -9.09 -13.03 4.48
C ARG A 54 -10.06 -11.88 4.30
N GLY A 55 -9.76 -10.95 3.44
CA GLY A 55 -10.59 -9.78 3.22
C GLY A 55 -10.33 -9.18 1.85
N ALA A 56 -11.15 -8.22 1.46
CA ALA A 56 -10.97 -7.53 0.20
C ALA A 56 -10.07 -6.31 0.41
N THR A 57 -9.10 -6.15 -0.48
CA THR A 57 -8.21 -4.98 -0.49
C THR A 57 -8.28 -4.34 -1.86
N LEU A 58 -8.64 -3.05 -1.88
CA LEU A 58 -8.70 -2.25 -3.09
C LEU A 58 -7.52 -1.28 -3.07
N ILE A 59 -6.72 -1.29 -4.11
CA ILE A 59 -5.58 -0.40 -4.23
C ILE A 59 -5.71 0.40 -5.51
N THR A 60 -5.57 1.72 -5.40
CA THR A 60 -5.43 2.59 -6.57
C THR A 60 -4.00 3.09 -6.65
N THR A 61 -3.46 3.16 -7.85
CA THR A 61 -2.09 3.59 -8.07
C THR A 61 -1.93 4.15 -9.47
N ASN A 62 -1.02 5.10 -9.64
CA ASN A 62 -0.61 5.59 -10.94
C ASN A 62 0.72 4.97 -11.41
N ARG A 63 1.22 3.97 -10.68
CA ARG A 63 2.48 3.31 -10.99
C ARG A 63 2.24 1.91 -11.54
N VAL A 64 2.92 1.57 -12.63
CA VAL A 64 2.93 0.20 -13.15
C VAL A 64 3.76 -0.69 -12.22
N PHE A 65 3.49 -1.98 -12.22
CA PHE A 65 4.13 -2.91 -11.27
C PHE A 65 5.65 -2.91 -11.36
N LYS A 66 6.20 -2.66 -12.53
CA LYS A 66 7.66 -2.56 -12.73
C LYS A 66 8.30 -1.45 -11.88
N GLN A 67 7.54 -0.42 -11.53
CA GLN A 67 8.02 0.73 -10.78
C GLN A 67 7.80 0.59 -9.27
N TRP A 68 7.16 -0.48 -8.84
CA TRP A 68 6.78 -0.62 -7.42
C TRP A 68 7.98 -0.76 -6.49
N ALA A 69 9.08 -1.33 -6.95
CA ALA A 69 10.29 -1.38 -6.13
C ALA A 69 10.77 0.02 -5.74
N ASN A 70 10.62 1.00 -6.65
CA ASN A 70 11.00 2.39 -6.36
C ASN A 70 10.11 3.03 -5.29
N ILE A 71 8.86 2.56 -5.17
CA ILE A 71 7.93 3.04 -4.14
C ILE A 71 8.34 2.50 -2.77
N PHE A 72 8.78 1.24 -2.71
CA PHE A 72 9.03 0.52 -1.48
C PHE A 72 10.52 0.47 -1.14
N ASN A 73 11.13 1.65 -1.00
CA ASN A 73 12.50 1.80 -0.55
C ASN A 73 13.53 1.05 -1.43
N ASN A 74 13.24 0.88 -2.72
CA ASN A 74 14.06 0.13 -3.66
C ASN A 74 14.34 -1.32 -3.22
N ASP A 75 13.45 -1.89 -2.42
CA ASP A 75 13.57 -3.27 -1.95
C ASP A 75 12.86 -4.20 -2.93
N ALA A 76 13.62 -4.77 -3.85
CA ALA A 76 13.08 -5.64 -4.88
C ALA A 76 12.54 -6.96 -4.30
N VAL A 77 13.17 -7.48 -3.27
CA VAL A 77 12.75 -8.74 -2.63
C VAL A 77 11.41 -8.57 -1.92
N LEU A 78 11.29 -7.52 -1.12
CA LEU A 78 10.04 -7.20 -0.42
C LEU A 78 8.93 -6.92 -1.43
N THR A 79 9.22 -6.12 -2.46
CA THR A 79 8.24 -5.75 -3.49
C THR A 79 7.75 -6.98 -4.24
N SER A 80 8.64 -7.87 -4.61
CA SER A 80 8.28 -9.11 -5.29
C SER A 80 7.36 -9.98 -4.43
N ALA A 81 7.68 -10.14 -3.17
CA ALA A 81 6.86 -10.92 -2.24
C ALA A 81 5.49 -10.27 -2.01
N LEU A 82 5.44 -8.95 -1.92
CA LEU A 82 4.21 -8.20 -1.76
C LEU A 82 3.31 -8.35 -2.99
N LEU A 83 3.87 -8.17 -4.18
CA LEU A 83 3.13 -8.32 -5.43
C LEU A 83 2.62 -9.74 -5.63
N ASP A 84 3.42 -10.72 -5.27
CA ASP A 84 3.02 -12.12 -5.36
C ASP A 84 1.74 -12.39 -4.56
N ARG A 85 1.70 -11.91 -3.33
CA ARG A 85 0.51 -12.05 -2.49
C ARG A 85 -0.67 -11.24 -3.01
N LEU A 86 -0.41 -9.99 -3.38
CA LEU A 86 -1.45 -9.07 -3.82
C LEU A 86 -2.12 -9.55 -5.10
N LEU A 87 -1.34 -10.05 -6.07
CA LEU A 87 -1.84 -10.42 -7.39
C LEU A 87 -2.38 -11.84 -7.47
N HIS A 88 -2.22 -12.65 -6.43
CA HIS A 88 -2.64 -14.05 -6.46
C HIS A 88 -4.13 -14.21 -6.78
N HIS A 89 -4.97 -13.37 -6.17
CA HIS A 89 -6.42 -13.39 -6.39
C HIS A 89 -6.95 -12.04 -6.88
N ALA A 90 -6.09 -11.14 -7.36
CA ALA A 90 -6.50 -9.80 -7.71
C ALA A 90 -7.01 -9.71 -9.13
N GLU A 91 -7.94 -8.79 -9.34
CA GLU A 91 -8.27 -8.29 -10.66
C GLU A 91 -7.60 -6.95 -10.84
N THR A 92 -6.92 -6.78 -11.97
CA THR A 92 -6.24 -5.54 -12.31
C THR A 92 -7.01 -4.84 -13.41
N VAL A 93 -7.42 -3.60 -13.13
CA VAL A 93 -8.12 -2.75 -14.09
C VAL A 93 -7.22 -1.58 -14.42
N ARG A 94 -6.93 -1.40 -15.71
CA ARG A 94 -6.16 -0.26 -16.18
C ARG A 94 -7.10 0.76 -16.79
N ILE A 95 -7.01 1.99 -16.29
CA ILE A 95 -7.84 3.09 -16.79
C ILE A 95 -6.90 4.10 -17.45
N ASP A 96 -7.08 4.29 -18.76
CA ASP A 96 -6.33 5.27 -19.54
C ASP A 96 -7.26 6.41 -19.92
N GLY A 97 -6.72 7.59 -20.06
CA GLY A 97 -7.45 8.77 -20.49
C GLY A 97 -7.17 9.98 -19.61
N LYS A 98 -7.80 11.08 -19.96
CA LYS A 98 -7.68 12.31 -19.19
C LYS A 98 -8.50 12.23 -17.92
N SER A 99 -7.97 12.75 -16.81
CA SER A 99 -8.76 12.83 -15.61
C SER A 99 -9.90 13.81 -15.79
N TYR A 100 -11.01 13.57 -15.10
CA TYR A 100 -12.17 14.46 -15.13
C TYR A 100 -11.81 15.88 -14.67
N ARG A 101 -10.96 16.00 -13.66
CA ARG A 101 -10.49 17.29 -13.17
C ARG A 101 -9.68 18.05 -14.21
N SER A 102 -8.79 17.36 -14.92
CA SER A 102 -8.02 17.97 -16.00
C SER A 102 -8.90 18.43 -17.14
N LYS A 103 -9.93 17.67 -17.47
CA LYS A 103 -10.89 18.02 -18.51
C LYS A 103 -11.63 19.30 -18.17
N ASP A 104 -12.10 19.42 -16.93
CA ASP A 104 -12.78 20.64 -16.46
C ASP A 104 -11.87 21.86 -16.51
N GLN A 105 -10.62 21.70 -16.17
CA GLN A 105 -9.64 22.79 -16.21
C GLN A 105 -9.33 23.23 -17.63
N ILE A 106 -9.38 22.32 -18.59
CA ILE A 106 -9.09 22.62 -20.00
C ILE A 106 -10.28 23.31 -20.67
N ASP A 107 -11.48 22.96 -20.27
CA ASP A 107 -12.71 23.49 -20.87
C ASP A 107 -13.09 24.87 -20.36
N ILE A 108 -12.34 25.41 -19.40
CA ILE A 108 -12.49 26.78 -18.93
C ILE A 108 -11.61 27.70 -19.79
#